data_9c923ddd3b247d0dd3e95597fbdbf70f
#
_entry.id   9c923ddd3b247d0dd3e95597fbdbf70f
#
_cell.length_a   1.000
_cell.length_b   1.000
_cell.length_c   1.000
_cell.angle_alpha   90.00
_cell.angle_beta   90.00
_cell.angle_gamma   90.00
#
_symmetry.space_group_name_H-M   'P 1'
#
loop_
_entity.id
_entity.type
_entity.pdbx_description
1 polymer ?
#
loop_
_entity_poly.entity_id
_entity_poly.type
_entity_poly.pdbx_seq_one_letter_code
_entity_poly.pdbx_strand_id
1 'polypeptide(L)'
;MPTADLETHPVTATPYGRWQALNAGLGVTAFGINAIVCDPGETIDTEHDETESGQQEAYIVVAGRAEFRVGSDVTEAGPGTVIAVPDTAVTRSFRALEPGTRVVCVGAAPAADAPEYGSWIAEGAS
;
A
#
# COMPACT_ATOMS: atom_id res chain seq x y z
N MET A 1 -10.85 -8.18 -19.94
CA MET A 1 -9.85 -7.44 -19.16
C MET A 1 -10.31 -7.36 -17.71
N PRO A 2 -9.59 -7.98 -16.77
CA PRO A 2 -9.94 -7.87 -15.35
C PRO A 2 -9.84 -6.43 -14.87
N THR A 3 -10.85 -5.99 -14.12
CA THR A 3 -10.90 -4.64 -13.54
C THR A 3 -11.49 -4.70 -12.14
N ALA A 4 -11.16 -3.71 -11.32
CA ALA A 4 -11.80 -3.49 -10.04
C ALA A 4 -12.12 -1.99 -9.90
N ASP A 5 -13.33 -1.71 -9.46
CA ASP A 5 -13.76 -0.36 -9.10
C ASP A 5 -13.74 -0.26 -7.58
N LEU A 6 -12.86 0.56 -7.04
CA LEU A 6 -12.70 0.70 -5.59
C LEU A 6 -13.94 1.27 -4.90
N GLU A 7 -14.77 2.02 -5.62
CA GLU A 7 -16.02 2.57 -5.06
C GLU A 7 -17.07 1.47 -4.81
N THR A 8 -17.03 0.38 -5.56
CA THR A 8 -18.03 -0.68 -5.49
C THR A 8 -17.48 -2.03 -5.05
N HIS A 9 -16.16 -2.20 -5.06
CA HIS A 9 -15.53 -3.46 -4.64
C HIS A 9 -15.86 -3.77 -3.18
N PRO A 10 -16.21 -5.02 -2.85
CA PRO A 10 -16.53 -5.40 -1.48
C PRO A 10 -15.43 -5.07 -0.48
N VAL A 11 -15.83 -4.59 0.70
CA VAL A 11 -14.95 -4.27 1.82
C VAL A 11 -15.09 -5.36 2.87
N THR A 12 -13.96 -5.87 3.36
CA THR A 12 -13.92 -6.87 4.42
C THR A 12 -13.29 -6.26 5.67
N ALA A 13 -13.98 -6.33 6.79
CA ALA A 13 -13.40 -5.94 8.08
C ALA A 13 -12.36 -6.99 8.52
N THR A 14 -11.20 -6.52 8.92
CA THR A 14 -10.11 -7.35 9.45
C THR A 14 -9.64 -6.78 10.79
N PRO A 15 -8.85 -7.52 11.57
CA PRO A 15 -8.22 -6.95 12.77
C PRO A 15 -7.30 -5.75 12.48
N TYR A 16 -6.91 -5.57 11.23
CA TYR A 16 -5.97 -4.53 10.79
C TYR A 16 -6.63 -3.44 9.94
N GLY A 17 -7.95 -3.34 9.99
CA GLY A 17 -8.70 -2.34 9.26
C GLY A 17 -9.69 -2.92 8.25
N ARG A 18 -10.26 -2.06 7.43
CA ARG A 18 -11.23 -2.45 6.39
C ARG A 18 -10.52 -2.54 5.05
N TRP A 19 -10.50 -3.74 4.48
CA TRP A 19 -9.69 -4.05 3.30
C TRP A 19 -10.54 -4.39 2.09
N GLN A 20 -10.03 -4.00 0.94
CA GLN A 20 -10.50 -4.47 -0.36
C GLN A 20 -9.38 -5.34 -0.96
N ALA A 21 -9.54 -6.66 -0.87
CA ALA A 21 -8.58 -7.61 -1.43
C ALA A 21 -8.79 -7.70 -2.94
N LEU A 22 -7.76 -7.41 -3.73
CA LEU A 22 -7.89 -7.25 -5.18
C LEU A 22 -7.24 -8.35 -5.99
N ASN A 23 -6.31 -9.11 -5.43
CA ASN A 23 -5.52 -10.09 -6.17
C ASN A 23 -6.38 -11.11 -6.92
N ALA A 24 -7.34 -11.74 -6.23
CA ALA A 24 -8.13 -12.83 -6.81
C ALA A 24 -8.98 -12.34 -7.99
N GLY A 25 -9.69 -11.22 -7.81
CA GLY A 25 -10.57 -10.68 -8.84
C GLY A 25 -9.82 -10.16 -10.07
N LEU A 26 -8.58 -9.69 -9.87
CA LEU A 26 -7.74 -9.21 -10.96
C LEU A 26 -6.89 -10.30 -11.59
N GLY A 27 -6.82 -11.49 -10.98
CA GLY A 27 -5.98 -12.59 -11.47
C GLY A 27 -4.47 -12.29 -11.35
N VAL A 28 -4.08 -11.44 -10.41
CA VAL A 28 -2.69 -11.05 -10.20
C VAL A 28 -2.06 -11.93 -9.14
N THR A 29 -0.89 -12.50 -9.45
CA THR A 29 -0.15 -13.37 -8.54
C THR A 29 1.31 -12.94 -8.32
N ALA A 30 1.84 -12.06 -9.18
CA ALA A 30 3.25 -11.65 -9.11
C ALA A 30 3.52 -10.63 -8.00
N PHE A 31 2.50 -9.95 -7.52
CA PHE A 31 2.58 -8.98 -6.44
C PHE A 31 1.25 -8.94 -5.67
N GLY A 32 1.31 -8.49 -4.43
CA GLY A 32 0.11 -8.22 -3.65
C GLY A 32 -0.45 -6.84 -3.98
N ILE A 33 -1.76 -6.74 -4.11
CA ILE A 33 -2.45 -5.46 -4.25
C ILE A 33 -3.74 -5.49 -3.46
N ASN A 34 -3.92 -4.50 -2.61
CA ASN A 34 -5.17 -4.27 -1.87
C ASN A 34 -5.40 -2.78 -1.68
N ALA A 35 -6.62 -2.43 -1.27
CA ALA A 35 -6.92 -1.10 -0.81
C ALA A 35 -7.38 -1.17 0.64
N ILE A 36 -7.01 -0.17 1.42
CA ILE A 36 -7.43 -0.01 2.82
C ILE A 36 -8.31 1.21 2.90
N VAL A 37 -9.51 1.03 3.41
CA VAL A 37 -10.51 2.07 3.59
C VAL A 37 -10.55 2.44 5.07
N CYS A 38 -10.50 3.72 5.38
CA CYS A 38 -10.36 4.16 6.76
C CYS A 38 -10.95 5.53 7.04
N ASP A 39 -11.42 5.69 8.26
CA ASP A 39 -11.85 6.96 8.83
C ASP A 39 -10.97 7.35 10.02
N PRO A 40 -10.91 8.65 10.39
CA PRO A 40 -10.16 9.07 11.57
C PRO A 40 -10.62 8.32 12.83
N GLY A 41 -9.65 7.92 13.64
CA GLY A 41 -9.90 7.18 14.88
C GLY A 41 -9.99 5.66 14.71
N GLU A 42 -10.07 5.15 13.48
CA GLU A 42 -9.94 3.71 13.24
C GLU A 42 -8.46 3.30 13.35
N THR A 43 -8.23 2.18 14.02
CA THR A 43 -6.92 1.53 13.98
C THR A 43 -6.82 0.79 12.66
N ILE A 44 -5.99 1.29 11.75
CA ILE A 44 -5.93 0.77 10.40
C ILE A 44 -4.79 -0.20 10.24
N ASP A 45 -3.69 0.13 10.85
CA ASP A 45 -2.49 -0.63 10.71
C ASP A 45 -1.72 -0.61 12.02
N THR A 46 -1.39 -1.78 12.51
CA THR A 46 -0.41 -1.88 13.59
C THR A 46 0.96 -1.64 13.00
N GLU A 47 1.82 -0.97 13.75
CA GLU A 47 3.22 -0.88 13.38
C GLU A 47 3.77 -2.27 13.10
N HIS A 48 4.26 -2.48 11.90
CA HIS A 48 4.83 -3.75 11.50
C HIS A 48 5.99 -3.55 10.53
N ASP A 49 6.84 -4.54 10.42
CA ASP A 49 7.82 -4.63 9.36
C ASP A 49 7.51 -5.83 8.44
N GLU A 50 8.26 -5.96 7.39
CA GLU A 50 8.12 -7.06 6.42
C GLU A 50 9.36 -7.95 6.38
N THR A 51 10.09 -8.04 7.48
CA THR A 51 11.29 -8.87 7.60
C THR A 51 10.98 -10.33 7.28
N GLU A 52 9.85 -10.84 7.75
CA GLU A 52 9.45 -12.24 7.56
C GLU A 52 9.06 -12.53 6.12
N SER A 53 8.27 -11.65 5.49
CA SER A 53 7.83 -11.83 4.09
C SER A 53 8.88 -11.40 3.08
N GLY A 54 9.78 -10.50 3.47
CA GLY A 54 10.76 -9.89 2.58
C GLY A 54 10.15 -8.93 1.56
N GLN A 55 8.92 -8.47 1.77
CA GLN A 55 8.23 -7.63 0.81
C GLN A 55 8.70 -6.18 0.88
N GLN A 56 8.95 -5.62 -0.29
CA GLN A 56 8.99 -4.17 -0.50
C GLN A 56 7.56 -3.71 -0.78
N GLU A 57 7.20 -2.56 -0.26
CA GLU A 57 5.84 -2.03 -0.39
C GLU A 57 5.82 -0.60 -0.89
N ALA A 58 4.74 -0.26 -1.59
CA ALA A 58 4.38 1.11 -1.92
C ALA A 58 2.93 1.35 -1.52
N TYR A 59 2.68 2.48 -0.88
CA TYR A 59 1.35 2.94 -0.50
C TYR A 59 0.99 4.14 -1.35
N ILE A 60 -0.19 4.10 -1.97
CA ILE A 60 -0.67 5.16 -2.85
C ILE A 60 -1.96 5.70 -2.26
N VAL A 61 -1.96 6.95 -1.84
CA VAL A 61 -3.18 7.59 -1.37
C VAL A 61 -4.04 7.95 -2.58
N VAL A 62 -5.24 7.41 -2.65
CA VAL A 62 -6.18 7.65 -3.76
C VAL A 62 -7.37 8.50 -3.38
N ALA A 63 -7.68 8.60 -2.08
CA ALA A 63 -8.74 9.46 -1.54
C ALA A 63 -8.41 9.85 -0.12
N GLY A 64 -8.91 11.01 0.30
CA GLY A 64 -8.72 11.50 1.66
C GLY A 64 -7.29 11.96 1.96
N ARG A 65 -6.87 11.78 3.21
CA ARG A 65 -5.56 12.20 3.68
C ARG A 65 -5.11 11.29 4.81
N ALA A 66 -3.84 10.91 4.80
CA ALA A 66 -3.28 10.00 5.79
C ALA A 66 -1.94 10.52 6.33
N GLU A 67 -1.63 10.13 7.56
CA GLU A 67 -0.32 10.33 8.16
C GLU A 67 0.41 8.99 8.14
N PHE A 68 1.56 8.97 7.51
CA PHE A 68 2.44 7.78 7.44
C PHE A 68 3.60 7.92 8.41
N ARG A 69 3.89 6.81 9.09
CA ARG A 69 5.09 6.66 9.93
C ARG A 69 5.94 5.55 9.34
N VAL A 70 7.13 5.88 8.90
CA VAL A 70 8.10 4.94 8.33
C VAL A 70 9.42 5.14 9.06
N GLY A 71 9.76 4.20 9.92
CA GLY A 71 10.86 4.37 10.85
C GLY A 71 10.62 5.58 11.76
N SER A 72 11.53 6.53 11.76
CA SER A 72 11.40 7.79 12.50
C SER A 72 10.75 8.91 11.69
N ASP A 73 10.50 8.70 10.41
CA ASP A 73 9.91 9.70 9.54
C ASP A 73 8.38 9.73 9.68
N VAL A 74 7.82 10.93 9.71
CA VAL A 74 6.38 11.14 9.73
C VAL A 74 6.03 12.11 8.60
N THR A 75 5.06 11.71 7.78
CA THR A 75 4.65 12.50 6.62
C THR A 75 3.13 12.44 6.45
N GLU A 76 2.52 13.58 6.15
CA GLU A 76 1.14 13.64 5.68
C GLU A 76 1.10 13.50 4.16
N ALA A 77 0.10 12.77 3.65
CA ALA A 77 -0.06 12.53 2.24
C ALA A 77 -1.52 12.60 1.82
N GLY A 78 -1.77 13.31 0.74
CA GLY A 78 -3.08 13.39 0.07
C GLY A 78 -3.10 12.58 -1.23
N PRO A 79 -4.23 12.63 -1.97
CA PRO A 79 -4.40 11.85 -3.20
C PRO A 79 -3.28 12.11 -4.21
N GLY A 80 -2.76 11.03 -4.80
CA GLY A 80 -1.65 11.07 -5.75
C GLY A 80 -0.27 10.96 -5.11
N THR A 81 -0.15 10.94 -3.79
CA THR A 81 1.13 10.72 -3.11
C THR A 81 1.43 9.23 -3.00
N VAL A 82 2.67 8.87 -3.30
CA VAL A 82 3.19 7.51 -3.15
C VAL A 82 4.24 7.49 -2.04
N ILE A 83 4.05 6.62 -1.06
CA ILE A 83 5.01 6.36 0.02
C ILE A 83 5.62 4.99 -0.23
N ALA A 84 6.91 4.93 -0.47
CA ALA A 84 7.61 3.67 -0.69
C ALA A 84 8.37 3.23 0.57
N VAL A 85 8.34 1.93 0.84
CA VAL A 85 9.08 1.31 1.93
C VAL A 85 9.89 0.15 1.35
N PRO A 86 11.05 0.46 0.74
CA PRO A 86 11.90 -0.57 0.12
C PRO A 86 12.67 -1.40 1.14
N ASP A 87 12.96 -0.85 2.32
CA ASP A 87 13.63 -1.58 3.40
C ASP A 87 12.61 -2.39 4.20
N THR A 88 12.70 -3.72 4.09
CA THR A 88 11.76 -4.63 4.74
C THR A 88 11.86 -4.63 6.26
N ALA A 89 12.98 -4.19 6.82
CA ALA A 89 13.19 -4.12 8.26
C ALA A 89 12.63 -2.84 8.91
N VAL A 90 12.26 -1.85 8.10
CA VAL A 90 11.72 -0.59 8.61
C VAL A 90 10.27 -0.78 9.04
N THR A 91 9.98 -0.41 10.27
CA THR A 91 8.62 -0.41 10.80
C THR A 91 7.79 0.67 10.11
N ARG A 92 6.56 0.33 9.72
CA ARG A 92 5.64 1.24 9.04
C ARG A 92 4.24 1.14 9.59
N SER A 93 3.53 2.24 9.52
CA SER A 93 2.10 2.33 9.83
C SER A 93 1.52 3.60 9.20
N PHE A 94 0.20 3.67 9.15
CA PHE A 94 -0.47 4.92 8.76
C PHE A 94 -1.84 5.03 9.45
N ARG A 95 -2.37 6.24 9.49
CA ARG A 95 -3.71 6.52 10.01
C ARG A 95 -4.42 7.54 9.12
N ALA A 96 -5.74 7.45 9.06
CA ALA A 96 -6.53 8.43 8.35
C ALA A 96 -6.60 9.75 9.11
N LEU A 97 -6.51 10.85 8.38
CA LEU A 97 -6.72 12.21 8.89
C LEU A 97 -8.07 12.78 8.46
N GLU A 98 -8.68 12.19 7.43
CA GLU A 98 -9.99 12.60 6.91
C GLU A 98 -10.91 11.38 6.73
N PRO A 99 -12.25 11.57 6.83
CA PRO A 99 -13.19 10.50 6.50
C PRO A 99 -13.05 10.05 5.05
N GLY A 100 -13.29 8.76 4.81
CA GLY A 100 -13.24 8.18 3.47
C GLY A 100 -11.85 8.08 2.88
N THR A 101 -10.81 8.09 3.71
CA THR A 101 -9.44 7.89 3.25
C THR A 101 -9.29 6.49 2.68
N ARG A 102 -8.64 6.40 1.52
CA ARG A 102 -8.34 5.12 0.86
C ARG A 102 -6.90 5.11 0.40
N VAL A 103 -6.21 4.03 0.75
CA VAL A 103 -4.80 3.81 0.41
C VAL A 103 -4.69 2.49 -0.31
N VAL A 104 -4.09 2.50 -1.50
CA VAL A 104 -3.75 1.28 -2.23
C VAL A 104 -2.35 0.86 -1.80
N CYS A 105 -2.22 -0.40 -1.40
CA CYS A 105 -0.93 -1.00 -1.05
C CYS A 105 -0.54 -2.00 -2.12
N VAL A 106 0.69 -1.90 -2.62
CA VAL A 106 1.30 -2.84 -3.56
C VAL A 106 2.57 -3.37 -2.93
N GLY A 107 2.73 -4.68 -2.92
CA GLY A 107 3.92 -5.28 -2.33
C GLY A 107 4.35 -6.55 -3.04
N ALA A 108 5.67 -6.78 -3.08
CA ALA A 108 6.26 -8.00 -3.59
C ALA A 108 7.65 -8.21 -2.99
N ALA A 109 8.01 -9.47 -2.80
CA ALA A 109 9.36 -9.84 -2.44
C ALA A 109 10.22 -9.94 -3.71
N PRO A 110 11.46 -9.42 -3.72
CA PRO A 110 12.38 -9.65 -4.82
C PRO A 110 12.65 -11.14 -4.97
N ALA A 111 12.62 -11.63 -6.22
CA ALA A 111 13.00 -12.99 -6.55
C ALA A 111 14.37 -13.01 -7.22
N ALA A 112 15.11 -14.13 -7.08
CA ALA A 112 16.46 -14.26 -7.68
C ALA A 112 16.45 -14.12 -9.21
N ASP A 113 15.33 -14.48 -9.84
CA ASP A 113 15.10 -14.39 -11.28
C ASP A 113 14.16 -13.24 -11.66
N ALA A 114 13.96 -12.28 -10.75
CA ALA A 114 13.12 -11.13 -11.04
C ALA A 114 13.66 -10.35 -12.25
N PRO A 115 12.78 -9.88 -13.13
CA PRO A 115 13.22 -9.10 -14.28
C PRO A 115 13.85 -7.77 -13.83
N GLU A 116 14.81 -7.30 -14.58
CA GLU A 116 15.28 -5.93 -14.41
C GLU A 116 14.25 -4.96 -14.99
N TYR A 117 13.98 -3.90 -14.25
CA TYR A 117 13.03 -2.87 -14.67
C TYR A 117 13.70 -1.68 -15.32
N GLY A 118 14.84 -1.90 -16.01
CA GLY A 118 15.58 -0.84 -16.67
C GLY A 118 14.77 -0.03 -17.67
N SER A 119 13.83 -0.68 -18.37
CA SER A 119 12.92 -0.01 -19.30
C SER A 119 11.89 0.91 -18.61
N TRP A 120 11.75 0.79 -17.31
CA TRP A 120 10.86 1.62 -16.50
C TRP A 120 11.56 2.83 -15.90
N ILE A 121 12.88 2.88 -16.05
CA ILE A 121 13.71 3.96 -15.53
C ILE A 121 14.04 4.90 -16.67
N ALA A 122 13.44 6.08 -16.65
CA ALA A 122 13.76 7.12 -17.61
C ALA A 122 15.11 7.76 -17.26
N GLU A 123 15.92 8.08 -18.26
CA GLU A 123 17.18 8.79 -18.07
C GLU A 123 16.92 10.14 -17.41
N GLY A 124 17.64 10.42 -16.32
CA GLY A 124 17.48 11.64 -15.54
C GLY A 124 16.34 11.59 -14.51
N ALA A 125 15.60 10.49 -14.40
CA ALA A 125 14.60 10.30 -13.35
C ALA A 125 15.29 10.02 -12.00
N SER A 126 14.71 10.54 -10.94
CA SER A 126 15.23 10.36 -9.58
C SER A 126 14.33 9.47 -8.74
#